data_18771d01978d6258d89254581e75e4a8
#
_entry.id   18771d01978d6258d89254581e75e4a8
#
_cell.length_a   1.000
_cell.length_b   1.000
_cell.length_c   1.000
_cell.angle_alpha   90.00
_cell.angle_beta   90.00
_cell.angle_gamma   90.00
#
_symmetry.space_group_name_H-M   'P 1'
#
loop_
_entity.id
_entity.type
_entity.pdbx_description
1 polymer ?
#
loop_
_entity_poly.entity_id
_entity_poly.type
_entity_poly.pdbx_seq_one_letter_code
_entity_poly.pdbx_strand_id
1 'polypeptide(L)'
;MKPEKKERIVLTNVIETELDILKRHVLVLQTLKQNEPAGIIKLSELTKNPQHMVRYSLRILDQEGLIEPSPQGAVTTESASKATPMLKQKLKEMQETINDIIKELG
;
A
#
# COMPACT_ATOMS: atom_id res chain seq x y z
N MET A 1 6.59 26.62 -11.66
CA MET A 1 7.04 26.17 -11.06
C MET A 1 6.97 25.24 -10.75
N LYS A 2 7.26 25.06 -10.42
CA LYS A 2 7.34 24.19 -9.98
C LYS A 2 7.30 24.03 -9.07
N PRO A 3 6.91 23.79 -8.89
CA PRO A 3 6.88 23.62 -7.80
C PRO A 3 7.56 23.10 -7.18
N GLU A 4 7.80 23.28 -7.25
CA GLU A 4 8.28 22.88 -6.63
C GLU A 4 8.16 22.48 -5.55
N LYS A 5 8.39 22.89 -5.34
CA LYS A 5 8.43 22.24 -4.10
C LYS A 5 7.16 22.41 -3.37
N LYS A 6 6.56 21.35 -3.00
CA LYS A 6 5.35 21.40 -2.22
C LYS A 6 5.64 21.88 -0.83
N GLU A 7 4.80 22.77 -0.34
CA GLU A 7 4.87 23.14 1.04
C GLU A 7 4.39 22.00 1.91
N ARG A 8 5.05 21.84 3.03
CA ARG A 8 4.68 20.79 3.97
C ARG A 8 4.01 21.38 5.17
N ILE A 9 2.91 20.78 5.55
CA ILE A 9 2.19 21.14 6.75
C ILE A 9 2.48 20.06 7.78
N VAL A 10 3.16 20.43 8.86
CA VAL A 10 3.60 19.48 9.87
C VAL A 10 2.44 18.63 10.40
N LEU A 11 1.28 19.26 10.52
CA LEU A 11 0.10 18.61 11.07
C LEU A 11 -0.31 17.36 10.30
N THR A 12 -0.07 17.33 8.99
CA THR A 12 -0.48 16.21 8.15
C THR A 12 0.67 15.27 7.78
N ASN A 13 1.90 15.55 8.22
CA ASN A 13 3.07 14.79 7.79
C ASN A 13 2.94 13.29 8.07
N VAL A 14 2.51 12.94 9.28
CA VAL A 14 2.43 11.52 9.66
C VAL A 14 1.39 10.81 8.80
N ILE A 15 0.23 11.43 8.64
CA ILE A 15 -0.84 10.82 7.86
C ILE A 15 -0.42 10.64 6.40
N GLU A 16 0.24 11.66 5.82
CA GLU A 16 0.69 11.56 4.44
C GLU A 16 1.70 10.44 4.26
N THR A 17 2.64 10.33 5.19
CA THR A 17 3.65 9.27 5.14
C THR A 17 2.99 7.89 5.23
N GLU A 18 2.03 7.74 6.16
CA GLU A 18 1.36 6.46 6.33
C GLU A 18 0.52 6.10 5.10
N LEU A 19 -0.11 7.09 4.47
CA LEU A 19 -0.86 6.82 3.26
C LEU A 19 0.04 6.39 2.10
N ASP A 20 1.22 7.00 1.99
CA ASP A 20 2.18 6.60 0.97
C ASP A 20 2.63 5.14 1.18
N ILE A 21 2.87 4.77 2.43
CA ILE A 21 3.27 3.41 2.76
C ILE A 21 2.14 2.43 2.43
N LEU A 22 0.92 2.77 2.83
CA LEU A 22 -0.23 1.91 2.53
C LEU A 22 -0.42 1.76 1.03
N LYS A 23 -0.29 2.85 0.29
CA LYS A 23 -0.42 2.82 -1.15
C LYS A 23 0.58 1.85 -1.78
N ARG A 24 1.83 1.85 -1.29
CA ARG A 24 2.84 0.93 -1.80
C ARG A 24 2.51 -0.52 -1.45
N HIS A 25 2.05 -0.79 -0.21
CA HIS A 25 1.66 -2.15 0.17
C HIS A 25 0.56 -2.68 -0.75
N VAL A 26 -0.45 -1.85 -1.03
CA VAL A 26 -1.55 -2.25 -1.90
C VAL A 26 -1.04 -2.48 -3.32
N LEU A 27 -0.16 -1.60 -3.81
CA LEU A 27 0.41 -1.76 -5.15
C LEU A 27 1.19 -3.07 -5.27
N VAL A 28 2.01 -3.38 -4.27
CA VAL A 28 2.78 -4.62 -4.29
C VAL A 28 1.85 -5.84 -4.25
N LEU A 29 0.82 -5.78 -3.41
CA LEU A 29 -0.13 -6.90 -3.31
C LEU A 29 -0.86 -7.12 -4.64
N GLN A 30 -1.36 -6.05 -5.26
CA GLN A 30 -2.09 -6.17 -6.51
C GLN A 30 -1.19 -6.61 -7.66
N THR A 31 0.04 -6.10 -7.68
CA THR A 31 1.00 -6.50 -8.71
C THR A 31 1.36 -7.98 -8.56
N LEU A 32 1.55 -8.43 -7.32
CA LEU A 32 1.81 -9.83 -7.06
C LEU A 32 0.63 -10.70 -7.53
N LYS A 33 -0.58 -10.28 -7.19
CA LYS A 33 -1.77 -11.05 -7.54
C LYS A 33 -1.86 -11.29 -9.05
N GLN A 34 -1.44 -10.32 -9.83
CA GLN A 34 -1.50 -10.41 -11.29
C GLN A 34 -0.31 -11.14 -11.90
N ASN A 35 0.73 -11.40 -11.12
CA ASN A 35 1.99 -11.94 -11.65
C ASN A 35 2.55 -13.08 -10.80
N GLU A 36 1.75 -13.64 -9.92
CA GLU A 36 2.26 -14.67 -9.00
C GLU A 36 2.56 -15.99 -9.70
N PRO A 37 3.56 -16.74 -9.23
CA PRO A 37 4.43 -16.36 -8.13
C PRO A 37 5.50 -15.37 -8.57
N ALA A 38 5.93 -14.50 -7.66
CA ALA A 38 6.91 -13.50 -8.00
C ALA A 38 7.77 -13.16 -6.78
N GLY A 39 9.04 -12.86 -7.04
CA GLY A 39 9.97 -12.46 -6.00
C GLY A 39 10.24 -10.98 -6.01
N ILE A 40 11.19 -10.58 -5.17
CA ILE A 40 11.48 -9.15 -4.94
C ILE A 40 11.95 -8.46 -6.21
N ILE A 41 12.83 -9.10 -6.99
CA ILE A 41 13.40 -8.45 -8.18
C ILE A 41 12.31 -8.15 -9.19
N LYS A 42 11.47 -9.13 -9.49
CA LYS A 42 10.39 -8.96 -10.45
C LYS A 42 9.40 -7.90 -9.98
N LEU A 43 9.03 -7.94 -8.71
CA LEU A 43 8.08 -6.98 -8.16
C LEU A 43 8.67 -5.58 -8.11
N SER A 44 9.97 -5.46 -7.84
CA SER A 44 10.65 -4.17 -7.88
C SER A 44 10.57 -3.57 -9.28
N GLU A 45 10.82 -4.39 -10.29
CA GLU A 45 10.75 -3.93 -11.67
C GLU A 45 9.34 -3.52 -12.08
N LEU A 46 8.36 -4.34 -11.72
CA LEU A 46 6.97 -4.09 -12.12
C LEU A 46 6.36 -2.89 -11.39
N THR A 47 6.68 -2.71 -10.11
CA THR A 47 6.13 -1.60 -9.34
C THR A 47 6.96 -0.34 -9.44
N LYS A 48 8.16 -0.44 -10.01
CA LYS A 48 9.13 0.66 -10.08
C LYS A 48 9.46 1.23 -8.71
N ASN A 49 9.52 0.34 -7.74
CA ASN A 49 9.94 0.66 -6.37
C ASN A 49 11.25 -0.03 -6.06
N PRO A 50 12.12 0.60 -5.25
CA PRO A 50 13.38 -0.03 -4.85
C PRO A 50 13.13 -1.36 -4.14
N GLN A 51 14.09 -2.28 -4.28
CA GLN A 51 13.95 -3.62 -3.71
C GLN A 51 13.73 -3.59 -2.20
N HIS A 52 14.42 -2.70 -1.49
CA HIS A 52 14.26 -2.67 -0.02
C HIS A 52 12.84 -2.25 0.39
N MET A 53 12.20 -1.41 -0.40
CA MET A 53 10.81 -1.00 -0.13
C MET A 53 9.84 -2.13 -0.44
N VAL A 54 10.09 -2.86 -1.54
CA VAL A 54 9.28 -4.02 -1.87
C VAL A 54 9.42 -5.08 -0.80
N ARG A 55 10.66 -5.30 -0.32
CA ARG A 55 10.90 -6.28 0.74
C ARG A 55 10.12 -5.93 1.99
N TYR A 56 10.09 -4.65 2.35
CA TYR A 56 9.33 -4.22 3.51
C TYR A 56 7.83 -4.48 3.33
N SER A 57 7.30 -4.14 2.15
CA SER A 57 5.88 -4.38 1.87
C SER A 57 5.57 -5.87 1.93
N LEU A 58 6.42 -6.72 1.36
CA LEU A 58 6.20 -8.16 1.39
C LEU A 58 6.20 -8.69 2.82
N ARG A 59 7.08 -8.15 3.67
CA ARG A 59 7.11 -8.56 5.08
C ARG A 59 5.81 -8.23 5.77
N ILE A 60 5.31 -7.03 5.56
CA ILE A 60 4.05 -6.61 6.17
C ILE A 60 2.89 -7.45 5.66
N LEU A 61 2.83 -7.66 4.35
CA LEU A 61 1.76 -8.47 3.77
C LEU A 61 1.79 -9.93 4.27
N ASP A 62 3.01 -10.46 4.46
CA ASP A 62 3.17 -11.79 5.01
C ASP A 62 2.70 -11.86 6.47
N GLN A 63 3.08 -10.85 7.27
CA GLN A 63 2.66 -10.79 8.67
C GLN A 63 1.14 -10.73 8.80
N GLU A 64 0.49 -10.08 7.85
CA GLU A 64 -0.96 -9.97 7.85
C GLU A 64 -1.65 -11.20 7.22
N GLY A 65 -0.87 -12.16 6.75
CA GLY A 65 -1.43 -13.37 6.19
C GLY A 65 -1.99 -13.22 4.80
N LEU A 66 -1.65 -12.14 4.10
CA LEU A 66 -2.18 -11.88 2.77
C LEU A 66 -1.36 -12.50 1.66
N ILE A 67 -0.12 -12.85 1.96
CA ILE A 67 0.76 -13.58 1.03
C ILE A 67 1.49 -14.67 1.78
N GLU A 68 2.07 -15.59 1.04
CA GLU A 68 2.90 -16.64 1.62
C GLU A 68 4.00 -17.02 0.62
N PRO A 69 5.12 -17.56 1.12
CA PRO A 69 6.19 -17.98 0.22
C PRO A 69 5.84 -19.25 -0.52
N SER A 70 6.44 -19.42 -1.69
CA SER A 70 6.38 -20.67 -2.44
C SER A 70 7.75 -20.90 -3.06
N PRO A 71 8.02 -22.08 -3.63
CA PRO A 71 9.34 -22.35 -4.22
C PRO A 71 9.75 -21.36 -5.31
N GLN A 72 8.78 -20.79 -6.03
CA GLN A 72 9.08 -19.89 -7.14
C GLN A 72 8.86 -18.41 -6.79
N GLY A 73 8.55 -18.10 -5.54
CA GLY A 73 8.30 -16.73 -5.13
C GLY A 73 7.07 -16.64 -4.25
N ALA A 74 6.63 -15.41 -3.97
CA ALA A 74 5.46 -15.19 -3.14
C ALA A 74 4.19 -15.43 -3.94
N VAL A 75 3.14 -15.83 -3.23
CA VAL A 75 1.79 -15.96 -3.80
C VAL A 75 0.80 -15.34 -2.83
N THR A 76 -0.33 -14.90 -3.36
CA THR A 76 -1.40 -14.36 -2.52
C THR A 76 -2.19 -15.50 -1.89
N THR A 77 -2.83 -15.20 -0.76
CA THR A 77 -3.63 -16.18 -0.03
C THR A 77 -5.12 -15.91 -0.22
N GLU A 78 -5.93 -16.85 0.20
CA GLU A 78 -7.38 -16.65 0.20
C GLU A 78 -7.76 -15.46 1.10
N SER A 79 -7.02 -15.26 2.18
CA SER A 79 -7.24 -14.11 3.08
C SER A 79 -7.13 -12.78 2.35
N ALA A 80 -6.26 -12.69 1.34
CA ALA A 80 -6.13 -11.45 0.58
C ALA A 80 -7.44 -11.09 -0.12
N SER A 81 -8.09 -12.08 -0.75
CA SER A 81 -9.38 -11.85 -1.41
C SER A 81 -10.45 -11.43 -0.42
N LYS A 82 -10.46 -12.05 0.75
CA LYS A 82 -11.45 -11.71 1.78
C LYS A 82 -11.20 -10.34 2.39
N ALA A 83 -9.94 -9.92 2.48
CA ALA A 83 -9.60 -8.63 3.07
C ALA A 83 -9.93 -7.46 2.16
N THR A 84 -9.97 -7.67 0.84
CA THR A 84 -10.15 -6.57 -0.11
C THR A 84 -11.42 -5.75 0.13
N PRO A 85 -12.62 -6.33 0.27
CA PRO A 85 -13.80 -5.50 0.52
C PRO A 85 -13.76 -4.81 1.87
N MET A 86 -13.15 -5.43 2.88
CA MET A 86 -13.00 -4.81 4.19
C MET A 86 -12.07 -3.61 4.11
N LEU A 87 -10.98 -3.75 3.38
CA LEU A 87 -10.03 -2.65 3.20
C LEU A 87 -10.68 -1.49 2.46
N LYS A 88 -11.45 -1.78 1.41
CA LYS A 88 -12.17 -0.72 0.69
C LYS A 88 -13.12 0.02 1.60
N GLN A 89 -13.83 -0.70 2.46
CA GLN A 89 -14.77 -0.07 3.37
C GLN A 89 -14.06 0.83 4.37
N LYS A 90 -12.94 0.35 4.93
CA LYS A 90 -12.15 1.16 5.86
C LYS A 90 -11.64 2.43 5.19
N LEU A 91 -11.19 2.31 3.95
CA LEU A 91 -10.70 3.48 3.22
C LEU A 91 -11.81 4.49 2.95
N LYS A 92 -13.03 4.02 2.66
CA LYS A 92 -14.16 4.91 2.48
C LYS A 92 -14.51 5.63 3.77
N GLU A 93 -14.42 4.94 4.92
CA GLU A 93 -14.65 5.57 6.21
C GLU A 93 -13.61 6.66 6.47
N MET A 94 -12.36 6.40 6.10
CA MET A 94 -11.31 7.40 6.23
C MET A 94 -11.57 8.60 5.34
N GLN A 95 -12.08 8.38 4.13
CA GLN A 95 -12.44 9.48 3.23
C GLN A 95 -13.51 10.37 3.87
N GLU A 96 -14.50 9.76 4.53
CA GLU A 96 -15.55 10.53 5.19
C GLU A 96 -14.98 11.37 6.32
N THR A 97 -14.06 10.79 7.09
CA THR A 97 -13.40 11.54 8.16
C THR A 97 -12.61 12.71 7.59
N ILE A 98 -11.90 12.50 6.48
CA ILE A 98 -11.17 13.57 5.82
C ILE A 98 -12.12 14.67 5.38
N ASN A 99 -13.26 14.30 4.79
CA ASN A 99 -14.26 15.29 4.38
C ASN A 99 -14.79 16.07 5.57
N ASP A 100 -15.02 15.41 6.69
CA ASP A 100 -15.50 16.08 7.91
C ASP A 100 -14.48 17.11 8.39
N ILE A 101 -13.19 16.75 8.35
CA ILE A 101 -12.13 17.67 8.74
C ILE A 101 -12.10 18.89 7.84
N ILE A 102 -12.25 18.68 6.53
CA ILE A 102 -12.28 19.77 5.57
C ILE A 102 -13.43 20.73 5.88
N LYS A 103 -14.60 20.18 6.21
CA LYS A 103 -15.77 20.98 6.55
C LYS A 103 -15.55 21.80 7.81
N GLU A 104 -14.83 21.22 8.79
CA GLU A 104 -14.53 21.95 10.02
C GLU A 104 -13.66 23.16 9.77
N LEU A 105 -12.87 23.13 8.73
CA LEU A 105 -11.98 24.26 8.41
C LEU A 105 -12.72 25.42 7.72
N GLY A 106 -13.94 25.19 7.29
CA GLY A 106 -14.77 26.23 6.71
C GLY A 106 -14.61 26.49 5.24
#